data_fafac2542e2cec18580def7a57392393
#
_entry.id   fafac2542e2cec18580def7a57392393
#
_cell.length_a   1.000
_cell.length_b   1.000
_cell.length_c   1.000
_cell.angle_alpha   90.00
_cell.angle_beta   90.00
_cell.angle_gamma   90.00
#
_symmetry.space_group_name_H-M   'P 1'
#
loop_
_entity.id
_entity.type
_entity.pdbx_description
1 polymer ?
#
loop_
_entity_poly.entity_id
_entity_poly.type
_entity_poly.pdbx_seq_one_letter_code
_entity_poly.pdbx_strand_id
1 'polypeptide(L)'
;MNLVPSVLRRHRGIEIKTPGELDAMRAAGIVVARTLAAVAEAAKPGVSTGDLDEIAEQTIRAAGAVPSFKGYHGFPASICASVNEQVVHGIPAKTTVLAEGDLLSVDCGAILDGWHGDSAVTLAIGSVSAADQALSAATRAAMLAGIEAAVPGARLTDISHAVQSSAETSSATDGTEYGQIVEYGGHGIGTEMHMEPFLPNVGKPGKGPKLKPGMALAIEPMLTGGSAETVELEDGWTVVTADGSRAAHWEHTVAITEDGPRVLTLPEGS
;
A
#
# COMPACT_ATOMS: atom_id res chain seq x y z
N MET A 1 18.04 35.61 -18.41
CA MET A 1 18.41 35.14 -17.05
C MET A 1 17.22 35.43 -16.16
N ASN A 2 16.22 34.53 -16.14
CA ASN A 2 15.00 34.68 -15.35
C ASN A 2 15.12 33.73 -14.14
N LEU A 3 15.34 34.31 -12.96
CA LEU A 3 15.33 33.62 -11.69
C LEU A 3 13.87 33.23 -11.35
N VAL A 4 13.58 31.96 -11.41
CA VAL A 4 12.34 31.40 -10.84
C VAL A 4 12.47 31.50 -9.31
N PRO A 5 11.51 32.11 -8.59
CA PRO A 5 11.58 32.14 -7.14
C PRO A 5 11.50 30.71 -6.58
N SER A 6 12.47 30.31 -5.80
CA SER A 6 12.38 29.09 -4.99
C SER A 6 11.25 29.27 -3.99
N VAL A 7 10.12 28.61 -4.25
CA VAL A 7 9.06 28.46 -3.26
C VAL A 7 9.69 27.65 -2.12
N LEU A 8 9.96 28.32 -1.01
CA LEU A 8 10.30 27.70 0.26
C LEU A 8 9.20 26.70 0.59
N ARG A 9 9.44 25.40 0.32
CA ARG A 9 8.66 24.33 0.91
C ARG A 9 8.80 24.47 2.41
N ARG A 10 7.77 25.00 3.07
CA ARG A 10 7.64 24.86 4.51
C ARG A 10 7.68 23.36 4.77
N HIS A 11 8.69 22.88 5.48
CA HIS A 11 8.64 21.58 6.10
C HIS A 11 7.39 21.58 7.00
N ARG A 12 6.29 21.06 6.48
CA ARG A 12 5.13 20.74 7.31
C ARG A 12 5.60 19.60 8.19
N GLY A 13 5.58 19.79 9.50
CA GLY A 13 5.86 18.72 10.46
C GLY A 13 4.83 17.59 10.29
N ILE A 14 5.08 16.45 10.93
CA ILE A 14 4.14 15.34 10.94
C ILE A 14 2.79 15.82 11.46
N GLU A 15 1.73 15.61 10.69
CA GLU A 15 0.37 15.99 11.04
C GLU A 15 -0.19 15.09 12.15
N ILE A 16 -0.72 15.72 13.19
CA ILE A 16 -1.36 15.04 14.33
C ILE A 16 -2.87 15.26 14.22
N LYS A 17 -3.61 14.20 14.00
CA LYS A 17 -5.06 14.20 13.85
C LYS A 17 -5.73 14.12 15.20
N THR A 18 -6.85 14.83 15.36
CA THR A 18 -7.77 14.65 16.46
C THR A 18 -8.53 13.32 16.33
N PRO A 19 -9.16 12.80 17.41
CA PRO A 19 -10.00 11.61 17.30
C PRO A 19 -11.09 11.70 16.22
N GLY A 20 -11.75 12.87 16.09
CA GLY A 20 -12.76 13.08 15.05
C GLY A 20 -12.22 13.05 13.63
N GLU A 21 -11.00 13.55 13.41
CA GLU A 21 -10.31 13.45 12.10
C GLU A 21 -9.89 12.01 11.79
N LEU A 22 -9.46 11.24 12.79
CA LEU A 22 -9.19 9.80 12.62
C LEU A 22 -10.49 9.03 12.30
N ASP A 23 -11.63 9.43 12.84
CA ASP A 23 -12.92 8.82 12.49
C ASP A 23 -13.36 9.20 11.07
N ALA A 24 -13.06 10.42 10.60
CA ALA A 24 -13.25 10.82 9.20
C ALA A 24 -12.33 10.00 8.26
N MET A 25 -11.06 9.80 8.62
CA MET A 25 -10.16 8.91 7.88
C MET A 25 -10.65 7.46 7.89
N ARG A 26 -11.23 6.99 9.02
CA ARG A 26 -11.84 5.65 9.08
C ARG A 26 -13.01 5.52 8.10
N ALA A 27 -13.82 6.57 7.93
CA ALA A 27 -14.91 6.56 6.93
C ALA A 27 -14.35 6.42 5.50
N ALA A 28 -13.28 7.16 5.14
CA ALA A 28 -12.59 6.98 3.87
C ALA A 28 -11.98 5.55 3.73
N GLY A 29 -11.38 5.04 4.80
CA GLY A 29 -10.82 3.69 4.83
C GLY A 29 -11.86 2.57 4.66
N ILE A 30 -13.10 2.77 5.13
CA ILE A 30 -14.23 1.84 4.87
C ILE A 30 -14.59 1.83 3.39
N VAL A 31 -14.55 2.98 2.70
CA VAL A 31 -14.77 3.03 1.24
C VAL A 31 -13.70 2.22 0.52
N VAL A 32 -12.42 2.39 0.92
CA VAL A 32 -11.30 1.61 0.36
C VAL A 32 -11.51 0.12 0.58
N ALA A 33 -11.82 -0.31 1.82
CA ALA A 33 -12.04 -1.71 2.14
C ALA A 33 -13.19 -2.34 1.32
N ARG A 34 -14.30 -1.61 1.12
CA ARG A 34 -15.43 -2.04 0.29
C ARG A 34 -15.02 -2.14 -1.18
N THR A 35 -14.22 -1.19 -1.66
CA THR A 35 -13.73 -1.18 -3.04
C THR A 35 -12.81 -2.37 -3.30
N LEU A 36 -11.84 -2.62 -2.44
CA LEU A 36 -10.96 -3.78 -2.54
C LEU A 36 -11.73 -5.10 -2.48
N ALA A 37 -12.77 -5.20 -1.64
CA ALA A 37 -13.64 -6.37 -1.59
C ALA A 37 -14.40 -6.59 -2.91
N ALA A 38 -14.96 -5.54 -3.51
CA ALA A 38 -15.67 -5.62 -4.79
C ALA A 38 -14.72 -6.00 -5.94
N VAL A 39 -13.51 -5.44 -5.95
CA VAL A 39 -12.46 -5.80 -6.92
C VAL A 39 -12.04 -7.26 -6.74
N ALA A 40 -11.81 -7.71 -5.50
CA ALA A 40 -11.42 -9.09 -5.20
C ALA A 40 -12.50 -10.12 -5.63
N GLU A 41 -13.79 -9.80 -5.46
CA GLU A 41 -14.88 -10.64 -5.93
C GLU A 41 -14.92 -10.77 -7.47
N ALA A 42 -14.57 -9.69 -8.18
CA ALA A 42 -14.57 -9.63 -9.64
C ALA A 42 -13.28 -10.21 -10.26
N ALA A 43 -12.16 -10.23 -9.54
CA ALA A 43 -10.86 -10.63 -10.04
C ALA A 43 -10.81 -12.15 -10.30
N LYS A 44 -10.96 -12.53 -11.58
CA LYS A 44 -11.01 -13.93 -12.04
C LYS A 44 -10.29 -14.05 -13.39
N PRO A 45 -9.84 -15.27 -13.77
CA PRO A 45 -9.32 -15.49 -15.12
C PRO A 45 -10.29 -15.00 -16.18
N GLY A 46 -9.79 -14.25 -17.17
CA GLY A 46 -10.56 -13.66 -18.26
C GLY A 46 -11.08 -12.24 -18.01
N VAL A 47 -10.98 -11.70 -16.79
CA VAL A 47 -11.29 -10.30 -16.48
C VAL A 47 -10.04 -9.45 -16.73
N SER A 48 -10.20 -8.26 -17.29
CA SER A 48 -9.07 -7.35 -17.47
C SER A 48 -8.84 -6.46 -16.25
N THR A 49 -7.60 -6.00 -16.05
CA THR A 49 -7.30 -5.03 -15.00
C THR A 49 -8.06 -3.71 -15.21
N GLY A 50 -8.35 -3.34 -16.46
CA GLY A 50 -9.20 -2.19 -16.77
C GLY A 50 -10.67 -2.37 -16.38
N ASP A 51 -11.23 -3.62 -16.37
CA ASP A 51 -12.57 -3.88 -15.84
C ASP A 51 -12.57 -3.72 -14.32
N LEU A 52 -11.50 -4.14 -13.63
CA LEU A 52 -11.34 -3.96 -12.19
C LEU A 52 -11.25 -2.50 -11.80
N ASP A 53 -10.55 -1.66 -12.58
CA ASP A 53 -10.47 -0.22 -12.38
C ASP A 53 -11.86 0.45 -12.48
N GLU A 54 -12.66 0.06 -13.48
CA GLU A 54 -14.04 0.55 -13.63
C GLU A 54 -14.92 0.19 -12.42
N ILE A 55 -14.80 -1.03 -11.90
CA ILE A 55 -15.51 -1.47 -10.69
C ILE A 55 -15.07 -0.65 -9.48
N ALA A 56 -13.77 -0.43 -9.33
CA ALA A 56 -13.21 0.37 -8.25
C ALA A 56 -13.72 1.81 -8.30
N GLU A 57 -13.63 2.47 -9.46
CA GLU A 57 -14.10 3.84 -9.63
C GLU A 57 -15.60 3.97 -9.33
N GLN A 58 -16.41 3.06 -9.84
CA GLN A 58 -17.86 3.05 -9.59
C GLN A 58 -18.17 2.87 -8.11
N THR A 59 -17.47 1.97 -7.40
CA THR A 59 -17.67 1.71 -5.97
C THR A 59 -17.30 2.92 -5.13
N ILE A 60 -16.14 3.54 -5.41
CA ILE A 60 -15.68 4.75 -4.71
C ILE A 60 -16.68 5.89 -4.91
N ARG A 61 -17.10 6.15 -6.17
CA ARG A 61 -18.03 7.24 -6.47
C ARG A 61 -19.43 7.02 -5.93
N ALA A 62 -19.91 5.78 -5.91
CA ALA A 62 -21.20 5.42 -5.31
C ALA A 62 -21.22 5.68 -3.80
N ALA A 63 -20.08 5.64 -3.13
CA ALA A 63 -19.91 6.00 -1.72
C ALA A 63 -19.80 7.53 -1.48
N GLY A 64 -19.89 8.36 -2.53
CA GLY A 64 -19.69 9.82 -2.44
C GLY A 64 -18.23 10.25 -2.32
N ALA A 65 -17.30 9.33 -2.51
CA ALA A 65 -15.85 9.56 -2.45
C ALA A 65 -15.24 9.81 -3.84
N VAL A 66 -13.96 10.18 -3.87
CA VAL A 66 -13.17 10.39 -5.08
C VAL A 66 -11.97 9.45 -5.05
N PRO A 67 -11.61 8.76 -6.17
CA PRO A 67 -10.38 7.99 -6.24
C PRO A 67 -9.15 8.87 -5.96
N SER A 68 -8.28 8.45 -5.04
CA SER A 68 -7.09 9.23 -4.68
C SER A 68 -6.06 9.28 -5.80
N PHE A 69 -5.95 8.19 -6.58
CA PHE A 69 -4.88 8.04 -7.57
C PHE A 69 -5.20 8.71 -8.90
N LYS A 70 -6.46 8.74 -9.33
CA LYS A 70 -6.84 9.25 -10.65
C LYS A 70 -6.54 10.74 -10.79
N GLY A 71 -5.54 11.04 -11.60
CA GLY A 71 -5.01 12.40 -11.82
C GLY A 71 -3.89 12.80 -10.85
N TYR A 72 -3.58 12.00 -9.82
CA TYR A 72 -2.47 12.27 -8.91
C TYR A 72 -1.14 12.17 -9.67
N HIS A 73 -0.42 13.28 -9.74
CA HIS A 73 0.79 13.42 -10.59
C HIS A 73 0.64 12.94 -12.04
N GLY A 74 -0.61 12.86 -12.53
CA GLY A 74 -0.91 12.40 -13.89
C GLY A 74 -1.24 10.90 -14.00
N PHE A 75 -1.30 10.15 -12.90
CA PHE A 75 -1.71 8.73 -12.94
C PHE A 75 -3.11 8.59 -13.56
N PRO A 76 -3.31 7.68 -14.54
CA PRO A 76 -4.52 7.73 -15.37
C PRO A 76 -5.72 6.97 -14.78
N ALA A 77 -5.54 6.16 -13.73
CA ALA A 77 -6.51 5.19 -13.24
C ALA A 77 -6.92 5.42 -11.78
N SER A 78 -7.95 4.72 -11.31
CA SER A 78 -8.49 4.83 -9.96
C SER A 78 -7.80 3.91 -8.96
N ILE A 79 -7.22 2.80 -9.45
CA ILE A 79 -6.42 1.84 -8.68
C ILE A 79 -5.09 1.60 -9.38
N CYS A 80 -4.09 1.05 -8.65
CA CYS A 80 -2.98 0.35 -9.27
C CYS A 80 -3.32 -1.16 -9.32
N ALA A 81 -3.02 -1.81 -10.44
CA ALA A 81 -3.26 -3.25 -10.64
C ALA A 81 -1.97 -3.90 -11.18
N SER A 82 -1.14 -4.35 -10.26
CA SER A 82 0.21 -4.86 -10.53
C SER A 82 0.19 -6.38 -10.63
N VAL A 83 0.48 -6.92 -11.81
CA VAL A 83 0.38 -8.36 -12.13
C VAL A 83 1.76 -9.00 -12.11
N ASN A 84 1.91 -10.11 -11.38
CA ASN A 84 3.07 -10.99 -11.37
C ASN A 84 4.38 -10.29 -10.94
N GLU A 85 5.28 -9.98 -11.89
CA GLU A 85 6.55 -9.28 -11.66
C GLU A 85 6.39 -7.78 -11.41
N GLN A 86 5.20 -7.24 -11.60
CA GLN A 86 4.91 -5.84 -11.27
C GLN A 86 4.81 -5.68 -9.75
N VAL A 87 5.67 -4.83 -9.20
CA VAL A 87 5.76 -4.58 -7.76
C VAL A 87 4.64 -3.63 -7.32
N VAL A 88 4.60 -2.44 -7.94
CA VAL A 88 3.62 -1.36 -7.67
C VAL A 88 3.34 -0.54 -8.93
N HIS A 89 2.32 0.30 -8.85
CA HIS A 89 1.92 1.30 -9.83
C HIS A 89 1.56 0.74 -11.22
N GLY A 90 1.23 -0.56 -11.32
CA GLY A 90 0.74 -1.14 -12.58
C GLY A 90 -0.50 -0.39 -13.06
N ILE A 91 -0.45 0.16 -14.31
CA ILE A 91 -1.57 0.90 -14.88
C ILE A 91 -2.63 -0.08 -15.38
N PRO A 92 -3.87 -0.04 -14.85
CA PRO A 92 -4.97 -0.88 -15.34
C PRO A 92 -5.24 -0.67 -16.85
N ALA A 93 -5.41 -1.77 -17.57
CA ALA A 93 -5.70 -1.73 -19.01
C ALA A 93 -6.67 -2.83 -19.43
N LYS A 94 -7.54 -2.54 -20.40
CA LYS A 94 -8.44 -3.55 -20.98
C LYS A 94 -7.70 -4.67 -21.73
N THR A 95 -6.47 -4.41 -22.12
CA THR A 95 -5.59 -5.37 -22.80
C THR A 95 -4.85 -6.29 -21.84
N THR A 96 -4.77 -5.95 -20.55
CA THR A 96 -4.16 -6.78 -19.51
C THR A 96 -5.22 -7.68 -18.91
N VAL A 97 -5.38 -8.88 -19.49
CA VAL A 97 -6.39 -9.87 -19.10
C VAL A 97 -5.77 -10.89 -18.15
N LEU A 98 -6.37 -11.04 -16.97
CA LEU A 98 -5.90 -11.95 -15.93
C LEU A 98 -6.04 -13.42 -16.39
N ALA A 99 -5.03 -14.21 -16.10
CA ALA A 99 -4.97 -15.63 -16.37
C ALA A 99 -5.00 -16.47 -15.08
N GLU A 100 -5.32 -17.74 -15.22
CA GLU A 100 -5.19 -18.73 -14.14
C GLU A 100 -3.74 -18.80 -13.69
N GLY A 101 -3.50 -18.64 -12.39
CA GLY A 101 -2.17 -18.65 -11.80
C GLY A 101 -1.50 -17.29 -11.70
N ASP A 102 -2.15 -16.18 -12.09
CA ASP A 102 -1.61 -14.84 -11.87
C ASP A 102 -1.69 -14.44 -10.39
N LEU A 103 -0.70 -13.67 -9.95
CA LEU A 103 -0.70 -12.97 -8.68
C LEU A 103 -0.97 -11.49 -8.98
N LEU A 104 -2.03 -10.92 -8.39
CA LEU A 104 -2.45 -9.55 -8.64
C LEU A 104 -2.40 -8.73 -7.35
N SER A 105 -1.54 -7.74 -7.28
CA SER A 105 -1.57 -6.72 -6.23
C SER A 105 -2.45 -5.56 -6.68
N VAL A 106 -3.50 -5.29 -5.90
CA VAL A 106 -4.41 -4.17 -6.11
C VAL A 106 -4.22 -3.16 -4.99
N ASP A 107 -3.87 -1.95 -5.36
CA ASP A 107 -3.73 -0.82 -4.45
C ASP A 107 -4.81 0.22 -4.75
N CYS A 108 -5.47 0.73 -3.71
CA CYS A 108 -6.66 1.56 -3.80
C CYS A 108 -6.67 2.64 -2.74
N GLY A 109 -6.72 3.90 -3.19
CA GLY A 109 -6.95 5.05 -2.34
C GLY A 109 -8.27 5.75 -2.62
N ALA A 110 -8.92 6.26 -1.57
CA ALA A 110 -10.14 7.06 -1.69
C ALA A 110 -10.10 8.31 -0.82
N ILE A 111 -10.69 9.40 -1.33
CA ILE A 111 -10.88 10.65 -0.60
C ILE A 111 -12.35 10.80 -0.25
N LEU A 112 -12.67 10.90 1.03
CA LEU A 112 -14.02 11.21 1.52
C LEU A 112 -13.95 12.42 2.44
N ASP A 113 -14.72 13.45 2.13
CA ASP A 113 -14.76 14.72 2.89
C ASP A 113 -13.37 15.34 3.14
N GLY A 114 -12.45 15.19 2.17
CA GLY A 114 -11.09 15.73 2.22
C GLY A 114 -10.07 14.86 2.96
N TRP A 115 -10.47 13.67 3.45
CA TRP A 115 -9.58 12.72 4.10
C TRP A 115 -9.30 11.50 3.23
N HIS A 116 -8.02 11.08 3.18
CA HIS A 116 -7.58 9.91 2.45
C HIS A 116 -7.64 8.64 3.31
N GLY A 117 -7.97 7.54 2.67
CA GLY A 117 -7.68 6.18 3.09
C GLY A 117 -6.93 5.48 1.97
N ASP A 118 -6.03 4.56 2.30
CA ASP A 118 -5.15 3.84 1.39
C ASP A 118 -4.91 2.43 1.87
N SER A 119 -4.98 1.46 0.96
CA SER A 119 -4.74 0.04 1.28
C SER A 119 -4.50 -0.80 0.03
N ALA A 120 -3.63 -1.80 0.16
CA ALA A 120 -3.37 -2.77 -0.89
C ALA A 120 -3.57 -4.21 -0.43
N VAL A 121 -3.97 -5.07 -1.38
CA VAL A 121 -4.10 -6.51 -1.20
C VAL A 121 -3.51 -7.25 -2.38
N THR A 122 -2.90 -8.41 -2.13
CA THR A 122 -2.44 -9.32 -3.18
C THR A 122 -3.39 -10.50 -3.30
N LEU A 123 -3.96 -10.68 -4.49
CA LEU A 123 -4.99 -11.66 -4.83
C LEU A 123 -4.40 -12.80 -5.68
N ALA A 124 -4.79 -14.02 -5.36
CA ALA A 124 -4.55 -15.19 -6.22
C ALA A 124 -5.65 -15.28 -7.29
N ILE A 125 -5.27 -15.30 -8.56
CA ILE A 125 -6.20 -15.44 -9.67
C ILE A 125 -6.34 -16.93 -10.02
N GLY A 126 -7.44 -17.52 -9.57
CA GLY A 126 -7.61 -18.97 -9.62
C GLY A 126 -6.61 -19.70 -8.70
N SER A 127 -5.97 -20.74 -9.20
CA SER A 127 -4.98 -21.54 -8.45
C SER A 127 -3.57 -21.05 -8.75
N VAL A 128 -2.93 -20.43 -7.78
CA VAL A 128 -1.52 -19.99 -7.87
C VAL A 128 -0.59 -21.04 -7.27
N SER A 129 0.71 -20.94 -7.56
CA SER A 129 1.72 -21.83 -7.01
C SER A 129 1.85 -21.73 -5.49
N ALA A 130 2.39 -22.76 -4.84
CA ALA A 130 2.68 -22.72 -3.41
C ALA A 130 3.70 -21.61 -3.07
N ALA A 131 4.63 -21.32 -3.98
CA ALA A 131 5.61 -20.23 -3.82
C ALA A 131 4.91 -18.84 -3.84
N ASP A 132 3.94 -18.64 -4.72
CA ASP A 132 3.17 -17.38 -4.78
C ASP A 132 2.29 -17.19 -3.54
N GLN A 133 1.68 -18.27 -3.05
CA GLN A 133 0.92 -18.25 -1.79
C GLN A 133 1.82 -17.88 -0.61
N ALA A 134 3.02 -18.49 -0.53
CA ALA A 134 4.00 -18.20 0.51
C ALA A 134 4.49 -16.75 0.45
N LEU A 135 4.82 -16.24 -0.75
CA LEU A 135 5.23 -14.85 -0.97
C LEU A 135 4.15 -13.86 -0.48
N SER A 136 2.91 -14.04 -0.90
CA SER A 136 1.80 -13.16 -0.47
C SER A 136 1.57 -13.27 1.03
N ALA A 137 1.63 -14.47 1.61
CA ALA A 137 1.49 -14.67 3.05
C ALA A 137 2.63 -14.02 3.85
N ALA A 138 3.88 -14.13 3.39
CA ALA A 138 5.05 -13.49 3.99
C ALA A 138 4.93 -11.97 3.98
N THR A 139 4.50 -11.39 2.84
CA THR A 139 4.30 -9.95 2.70
C THR A 139 3.21 -9.45 3.65
N ARG A 140 2.10 -10.17 3.73
CA ARG A 140 1.02 -9.85 4.67
C ARG A 140 1.47 -9.96 6.12
N ALA A 141 2.25 -10.98 6.47
CA ALA A 141 2.79 -11.16 7.81
C ALA A 141 3.73 -10.01 8.19
N ALA A 142 4.57 -9.55 7.25
CA ALA A 142 5.45 -8.40 7.44
C ALA A 142 4.66 -7.11 7.71
N MET A 143 3.57 -6.85 6.95
CA MET A 143 2.66 -5.73 7.21
C MET A 143 2.07 -5.80 8.62
N LEU A 144 1.54 -6.96 9.02
CA LEU A 144 0.93 -7.13 10.34
C LEU A 144 1.93 -6.93 11.47
N ALA A 145 3.17 -7.43 11.32
CA ALA A 145 4.24 -7.18 12.29
C ALA A 145 4.58 -5.69 12.40
N GLY A 146 4.60 -4.96 11.28
CA GLY A 146 4.75 -3.51 11.27
C GLY A 146 3.62 -2.79 11.99
N ILE A 147 2.38 -3.22 11.80
CA ILE A 147 1.20 -2.68 12.50
C ILE A 147 1.31 -2.91 14.01
N GLU A 148 1.67 -4.11 14.45
CA GLU A 148 1.85 -4.44 15.88
C GLU A 148 2.95 -3.58 16.54
N ALA A 149 4.00 -3.24 15.80
CA ALA A 149 5.09 -2.37 16.28
C ALA A 149 4.72 -0.87 16.31
N ALA A 150 3.61 -0.48 15.67
CA ALA A 150 3.16 0.91 15.56
C ALA A 150 2.49 1.42 16.83
N VAL A 151 3.16 1.30 17.98
CA VAL A 151 2.63 1.69 19.29
C VAL A 151 3.09 3.08 19.71
N PRO A 152 2.30 3.83 20.53
CA PRO A 152 2.69 5.15 21.01
C PRO A 152 4.00 5.10 21.81
N GLY A 153 4.90 6.03 21.53
CA GLY A 153 6.22 6.10 22.17
C GLY A 153 7.33 5.33 21.49
N ALA A 154 7.02 4.34 20.65
CA ALA A 154 8.01 3.69 19.76
C ALA A 154 8.61 4.70 18.77
N ARG A 155 9.64 4.32 18.05
CA ARG A 155 10.24 5.11 16.97
C ARG A 155 9.74 4.63 15.62
N LEU A 156 9.74 5.51 14.64
CA LEU A 156 9.27 5.19 13.28
C LEU A 156 9.93 3.91 12.73
N THR A 157 11.25 3.77 12.88
CA THR A 157 11.95 2.60 12.35
C THR A 157 11.84 1.34 13.21
N ASP A 158 11.12 1.37 14.32
CA ASP A 158 10.71 0.14 15.02
C ASP A 158 9.69 -0.62 14.17
N ILE A 159 8.83 0.11 13.42
CA ILE A 159 7.95 -0.46 12.39
C ILE A 159 8.78 -1.09 11.27
N SER A 160 9.73 -0.34 10.71
CA SER A 160 10.63 -0.84 9.63
C SER A 160 11.34 -2.12 10.03
N HIS A 161 11.86 -2.16 11.26
CA HIS A 161 12.56 -3.33 11.78
C HIS A 161 11.63 -4.53 11.96
N ALA A 162 10.41 -4.32 12.42
CA ALA A 162 9.42 -5.38 12.58
C ALA A 162 9.02 -5.96 11.22
N VAL A 163 8.77 -5.11 10.21
CA VAL A 163 8.53 -5.52 8.82
C VAL A 163 9.68 -6.37 8.29
N GLN A 164 10.89 -5.85 8.37
CA GLN A 164 12.11 -6.54 7.92
C GLN A 164 12.29 -7.90 8.60
N SER A 165 12.22 -7.94 9.93
CA SER A 165 12.46 -9.16 10.71
C SER A 165 11.40 -10.23 10.44
N SER A 166 10.15 -9.83 10.18
CA SER A 166 9.08 -10.75 9.80
C SER A 166 9.34 -11.35 8.42
N ALA A 167 9.77 -10.56 7.43
CA ALA A 167 10.14 -11.04 6.10
C ALA A 167 11.33 -12.01 6.16
N GLU A 168 12.38 -11.69 6.94
CA GLU A 168 13.54 -12.57 7.16
C GLU A 168 13.14 -13.88 7.85
N THR A 169 12.20 -13.85 8.80
CA THR A 169 11.66 -15.04 9.47
C THR A 169 10.89 -15.92 8.50
N SER A 170 10.05 -15.32 7.65
CA SER A 170 9.32 -16.03 6.58
C SER A 170 10.30 -16.65 5.59
N SER A 171 11.33 -15.92 5.16
CA SER A 171 12.39 -16.44 4.28
C SER A 171 13.05 -17.69 4.87
N ALA A 172 13.40 -17.65 6.15
CA ALA A 172 14.01 -18.80 6.81
C ALA A 172 13.05 -20.00 6.95
N THR A 173 11.75 -19.74 7.12
CA THR A 173 10.71 -20.78 7.26
C THR A 173 10.41 -21.46 5.93
N ASP A 174 10.29 -20.66 4.88
CA ASP A 174 9.89 -21.12 3.53
C ASP A 174 11.07 -21.68 2.73
N GLY A 175 12.30 -21.42 3.19
CA GLY A 175 13.52 -21.77 2.47
C GLY A 175 13.70 -20.95 1.19
N THR A 176 13.07 -19.78 1.10
CA THR A 176 13.14 -18.85 -0.02
C THR A 176 13.64 -17.50 0.47
N GLU A 177 14.68 -16.96 -0.15
CA GLU A 177 15.14 -15.61 0.16
C GLU A 177 14.23 -14.59 -0.54
N TYR A 178 13.38 -13.92 0.25
CA TYR A 178 12.51 -12.86 -0.27
C TYR A 178 13.29 -11.54 -0.42
N GLY A 179 13.23 -10.95 -1.61
CA GLY A 179 13.73 -9.60 -1.83
C GLY A 179 12.82 -8.59 -1.12
N GLN A 180 13.42 -7.66 -0.36
CA GLN A 180 12.70 -6.60 0.35
C GLN A 180 12.91 -5.27 -0.37
N ILE A 181 11.85 -4.70 -0.95
CA ILE A 181 11.94 -3.43 -1.69
C ILE A 181 12.26 -2.29 -0.72
N VAL A 182 13.24 -1.46 -1.08
CA VAL A 182 13.72 -0.34 -0.25
C VAL A 182 13.49 1.04 -0.87
N GLU A 183 13.28 1.10 -2.20
CA GLU A 183 13.04 2.35 -2.94
C GLU A 183 11.64 2.91 -2.68
N TYR A 184 10.69 2.03 -2.37
CA TYR A 184 9.30 2.33 -2.06
C TYR A 184 8.99 1.94 -0.62
N GLY A 185 7.97 2.55 -0.04
CA GLY A 185 7.61 2.26 1.34
C GLY A 185 6.53 3.18 1.86
N GLY A 186 6.13 2.97 3.09
CA GLY A 186 5.04 3.64 3.75
C GLY A 186 5.26 5.15 3.93
N HIS A 187 4.19 5.82 4.29
CA HIS A 187 4.18 7.27 4.40
C HIS A 187 3.15 7.76 5.42
N GLY A 188 3.29 9.02 5.84
CA GLY A 188 2.20 9.71 6.52
C GLY A 188 1.02 9.92 5.57
N ILE A 189 -0.19 9.89 6.08
CA ILE A 189 -1.42 10.04 5.29
C ILE A 189 -2.45 10.85 6.08
N GLY A 190 -3.32 11.59 5.38
CA GLY A 190 -4.33 12.41 6.04
C GLY A 190 -5.12 13.26 5.06
N THR A 191 -4.90 14.58 5.07
CA THR A 191 -5.47 15.52 4.12
C THR A 191 -4.76 15.52 2.76
N GLU A 192 -3.59 14.90 2.67
CA GLU A 192 -2.87 14.60 1.44
C GLU A 192 -2.55 13.11 1.42
N MET A 193 -2.38 12.55 0.21
CA MET A 193 -2.09 11.13 0.00
C MET A 193 -0.74 10.74 0.60
N HIS A 194 0.32 11.41 0.18
CA HIS A 194 1.68 11.19 0.68
C HIS A 194 2.13 12.37 1.53
N MET A 195 2.30 12.12 2.82
CA MET A 195 2.75 13.09 3.82
C MET A 195 4.01 12.60 4.54
N GLU A 196 4.65 13.51 5.25
CA GLU A 196 5.70 13.12 6.20
C GLU A 196 5.10 12.28 7.37
N PRO A 197 5.83 11.29 7.87
CA PRO A 197 7.17 10.88 7.47
C PRO A 197 7.13 9.80 6.37
N PHE A 198 8.20 9.69 5.56
CA PHE A 198 8.47 8.47 4.81
C PHE A 198 8.80 7.34 5.79
N LEU A 199 8.18 6.18 5.60
CA LEU A 199 8.35 4.98 6.45
C LEU A 199 9.02 3.87 5.62
N PRO A 200 10.33 3.67 5.73
CA PRO A 200 11.01 2.60 5.01
C PRO A 200 10.59 1.23 5.54
N ASN A 201 10.52 0.23 4.64
CA ASN A 201 10.22 -1.16 5.00
C ASN A 201 11.40 -1.91 5.64
N VAL A 202 12.62 -1.38 5.51
CA VAL A 202 13.86 -1.95 6.04
C VAL A 202 14.56 -0.90 6.90
N GLY A 203 15.01 -1.27 8.10
CA GLY A 203 15.70 -0.31 8.95
C GLY A 203 16.15 -0.84 10.31
N LYS A 204 17.14 -0.15 10.88
CA LYS A 204 17.58 -0.40 12.27
C LYS A 204 16.56 0.20 13.23
N PRO A 205 16.19 -0.51 14.32
CA PRO A 205 15.23 -0.01 15.29
C PRO A 205 15.72 1.25 16.01
N GLY A 206 14.79 1.99 16.60
CA GLY A 206 15.09 3.11 17.50
C GLY A 206 15.45 4.42 16.79
N LYS A 207 15.13 4.59 15.50
CA LYS A 207 15.41 5.80 14.72
C LYS A 207 14.13 6.52 14.27
N GLY A 208 14.31 7.73 13.77
CA GLY A 208 13.22 8.58 13.29
C GLY A 208 12.38 9.21 14.41
N PRO A 209 11.27 9.85 14.07
CA PRO A 209 10.37 10.48 15.03
C PRO A 209 9.75 9.44 15.98
N LYS A 210 9.40 9.89 17.19
CA LYS A 210 8.56 9.09 18.09
C LYS A 210 7.15 9.05 17.56
N LEU A 211 6.55 7.88 17.57
CA LEU A 211 5.14 7.69 17.27
C LEU A 211 4.30 8.31 18.39
N LYS A 212 3.31 9.10 17.99
CA LYS A 212 2.41 9.83 18.89
C LYS A 212 0.97 9.54 18.51
N PRO A 213 0.07 9.48 19.48
CA PRO A 213 -1.36 9.46 19.21
C PRO A 213 -1.76 10.59 18.27
N GLY A 214 -2.61 10.28 17.29
CA GLY A 214 -3.01 11.18 16.21
C GLY A 214 -2.15 11.10 14.94
N MET A 215 -1.02 10.40 14.93
CA MET A 215 -0.35 10.05 13.68
C MET A 215 -1.15 9.02 12.90
N ALA A 216 -1.14 9.13 11.56
CA ALA A 216 -1.65 8.10 10.66
C ALA A 216 -0.60 7.80 9.60
N LEU A 217 -0.38 6.52 9.35
CA LEU A 217 0.67 5.99 8.47
C LEU A 217 0.08 4.93 7.53
N ALA A 218 0.51 4.92 6.28
CA ALA A 218 0.46 3.75 5.42
C ALA A 218 1.61 2.81 5.81
N ILE A 219 1.32 1.53 6.03
CA ILE A 219 2.31 0.48 6.31
C ILE A 219 2.18 -0.54 5.18
N GLU A 220 3.16 -0.55 4.27
CA GLU A 220 3.02 -1.14 2.94
C GLU A 220 4.29 -1.89 2.48
N PRO A 221 4.64 -3.02 3.10
CA PRO A 221 5.74 -3.83 2.60
C PRO A 221 5.46 -4.40 1.21
N MET A 222 6.52 -4.45 0.41
CA MET A 222 6.58 -5.10 -0.88
C MET A 222 7.71 -6.12 -0.85
N LEU A 223 7.37 -7.40 -1.10
CA LEU A 223 8.36 -8.49 -1.19
C LEU A 223 8.36 -9.08 -2.58
N THR A 224 9.50 -9.64 -2.96
CA THR A 224 9.69 -10.37 -4.23
C THR A 224 10.13 -11.79 -3.97
N GLY A 225 9.83 -12.69 -4.89
CA GLY A 225 10.31 -14.07 -4.86
C GLY A 225 11.77 -14.23 -5.33
N GLY A 226 12.50 -13.13 -5.52
CA GLY A 226 13.89 -13.08 -5.99
C GLY A 226 14.61 -11.82 -5.55
N SER A 227 15.27 -11.12 -6.48
CA SER A 227 16.01 -9.89 -6.18
C SER A 227 15.09 -8.75 -5.74
N ALA A 228 15.60 -7.90 -4.84
CA ALA A 228 14.95 -6.65 -4.47
C ALA A 228 15.15 -5.51 -5.48
N GLU A 229 15.95 -5.73 -6.54
CA GLU A 229 16.19 -4.71 -7.56
C GLU A 229 14.97 -4.49 -8.43
N THR A 230 14.65 -3.22 -8.69
CA THR A 230 13.48 -2.81 -9.47
C THR A 230 13.84 -1.99 -10.70
N VAL A 231 12.92 -1.97 -11.66
CA VAL A 231 13.01 -1.15 -12.88
C VAL A 231 11.67 -0.47 -13.10
N GLU A 232 11.66 0.83 -13.32
CA GLU A 232 10.50 1.59 -13.79
C GLU A 232 10.37 1.44 -15.31
N LEU A 233 9.16 1.13 -15.79
CA LEU A 233 8.89 0.97 -17.22
C LEU A 233 8.76 2.32 -17.94
N GLU A 234 8.76 2.27 -19.27
CA GLU A 234 8.66 3.47 -20.13
C GLU A 234 7.34 4.24 -19.97
N ASP A 235 6.32 3.64 -19.36
CA ASP A 235 5.07 4.32 -19.04
C ASP A 235 5.22 5.36 -17.90
N GLY A 236 6.38 5.37 -17.23
CA GLY A 236 6.73 6.31 -16.16
C GLY A 236 6.02 6.05 -14.83
N TRP A 237 5.43 4.84 -14.65
CA TRP A 237 4.69 4.44 -13.44
C TRP A 237 4.98 3.01 -13.01
N THR A 238 4.77 2.05 -13.92
CA THR A 238 4.85 0.63 -13.57
C THR A 238 6.25 0.24 -13.14
N VAL A 239 6.37 -0.27 -11.92
CA VAL A 239 7.63 -0.76 -11.36
C VAL A 239 7.62 -2.28 -11.40
N VAL A 240 8.66 -2.89 -11.97
CA VAL A 240 8.81 -4.34 -12.07
C VAL A 240 10.08 -4.81 -11.36
N THR A 241 10.12 -6.10 -11.00
CA THR A 241 11.35 -6.74 -10.52
C THR A 241 12.35 -6.82 -11.67
N ALA A 242 13.64 -6.55 -11.40
CA ALA A 242 14.68 -6.57 -12.43
C ALA A 242 14.97 -7.97 -12.95
N ASP A 243 14.69 -9.01 -12.16
CA ASP A 243 14.94 -10.41 -12.49
C ASP A 243 13.70 -11.17 -13.00
N GLY A 244 12.53 -10.49 -13.10
CA GLY A 244 11.26 -11.08 -13.52
C GLY A 244 10.62 -11.99 -12.46
N SER A 245 11.11 -11.98 -11.23
CA SER A 245 10.50 -12.71 -10.13
C SER A 245 9.15 -12.07 -9.74
N ARG A 246 8.25 -12.87 -9.16
CA ARG A 246 6.94 -12.38 -8.70
C ARG A 246 7.08 -11.45 -7.51
N ALA A 247 6.15 -10.51 -7.40
CA ALA A 247 6.06 -9.56 -6.29
C ALA A 247 4.69 -9.63 -5.61
N ALA A 248 4.65 -9.23 -4.34
CA ALA A 248 3.43 -9.07 -3.57
C ALA A 248 3.49 -7.74 -2.79
N HIS A 249 2.33 -7.09 -2.66
CA HIS A 249 2.15 -5.84 -1.93
C HIS A 249 0.93 -5.96 -1.01
N TRP A 250 1.10 -5.66 0.25
CA TRP A 250 0.04 -5.58 1.24
C TRP A 250 0.15 -4.29 2.02
N GLU A 251 -0.98 -3.64 2.26
CA GLU A 251 -1.00 -2.34 2.92
C GLU A 251 -2.25 -2.12 3.76
N HIS A 252 -2.06 -1.34 4.82
CA HIS A 252 -3.14 -0.69 5.55
C HIS A 252 -2.77 0.73 6.00
N THR A 253 -3.77 1.63 5.99
CA THR A 253 -3.71 2.88 6.76
C THR A 253 -3.95 2.58 8.23
N VAL A 254 -3.01 3.02 9.08
CA VAL A 254 -3.00 2.75 10.52
C VAL A 254 -2.89 4.06 11.29
N ALA A 255 -3.81 4.29 12.21
CA ALA A 255 -3.73 5.37 13.19
C ALA A 255 -3.00 4.92 14.45
N ILE A 256 -2.11 5.76 14.97
CA ILE A 256 -1.55 5.60 16.30
C ILE A 256 -2.55 6.21 17.29
N THR A 257 -3.04 5.41 18.23
CA THR A 257 -3.96 5.87 19.30
C THR A 257 -3.31 5.70 20.67
N GLU A 258 -3.94 6.25 21.72
CA GLU A 258 -3.45 6.03 23.09
C GLU A 258 -3.44 4.54 23.48
N ASP A 259 -4.38 3.76 22.92
CA ASP A 259 -4.54 2.33 23.19
C ASP A 259 -3.70 1.42 22.27
N GLY A 260 -2.94 2.00 21.33
CA GLY A 260 -2.12 1.28 20.35
C GLY A 260 -2.55 1.56 18.89
N PRO A 261 -2.09 0.74 17.94
CA PRO A 261 -2.44 0.90 16.52
C PRO A 261 -3.91 0.57 16.25
N ARG A 262 -4.57 1.41 15.45
CA ARG A 262 -5.93 1.19 14.94
C ARG A 262 -5.89 1.15 13.42
N VAL A 263 -6.20 0.03 12.81
CA VAL A 263 -6.31 -0.07 11.35
C VAL A 263 -7.56 0.65 10.87
N LEU A 264 -7.41 1.59 9.94
CA LEU A 264 -8.49 2.42 9.42
C LEU A 264 -9.14 1.84 8.15
N THR A 265 -8.49 0.90 7.47
CA THR A 265 -8.90 0.33 6.17
C THR A 265 -9.42 -1.12 6.28
N LEU A 266 -9.99 -1.49 7.40
CA LEU A 266 -10.71 -2.76 7.56
C LEU A 266 -12.22 -2.58 7.22
N PRO A 267 -12.96 -3.66 6.90
CA PRO A 267 -14.42 -3.61 6.77
C PRO A 267 -15.12 -3.08 8.03
N GLU A 268 -16.38 -2.70 7.90
CA GLU A 268 -17.22 -2.34 9.06
C GLU A 268 -17.40 -3.53 9.99
N GLY A 269 -17.29 -3.30 11.30
CA GLY A 269 -17.53 -4.32 12.33
C GLY A 269 -16.37 -5.28 12.57
N SER A 270 -15.20 -5.02 11.98
CA SER A 270 -13.97 -5.77 12.22
C SER A 270 -13.08 -5.10 13.26
#